data_c8f7e66aa3bb78f638f7550fb3f826a8
#
_entry.id   c8f7e66aa3bb78f638f7550fb3f826a8
#
_cell.length_a   1.000
_cell.length_b   1.000
_cell.length_c   1.000
_cell.angle_alpha   90.00
_cell.angle_beta   90.00
_cell.angle_gamma   90.00
#
_symmetry.space_group_name_H-M   'P 1'
#
loop_
_entity.id
_entity.type
_entity.pdbx_description
1 polymer ?
#
loop_
_entity_poly.entity_id
_entity_poly.type
_entity_poly.pdbx_seq_one_letter_code
_entity_poly.pdbx_strand_id
1 'polypeptide(L)'
;QADILKDWDFVNIKYDLTTFSLVLEHIENLEPVFEKVSKLISGSGHVYIGELHPFKQYTGSKARFTTEEGEQVVTCFHHHISDFTKAAKKYGFTLMHINEYFDEAGRNTIPRILSILFKAGN
;
A
#
# COMPACT_ATOMS: atom_id res chain seq x y z
N GLN A 1 10.22 -15.95 3.53
CA GLN A 1 9.77 -15.27 2.31
C GLN A 1 8.51 -15.90 1.76
N ALA A 2 7.58 -15.11 1.31
CA ALA A 2 6.29 -15.60 0.81
C ALA A 2 5.74 -14.67 -0.27
N ASP A 3 4.85 -15.24 -1.12
CA ASP A 3 4.14 -14.47 -2.12
C ASP A 3 2.92 -13.81 -1.48
N ILE A 4 2.81 -12.49 -1.61
CA ILE A 4 1.73 -11.71 -1.00
C ILE A 4 0.34 -12.11 -1.53
N LEU A 5 0.27 -12.68 -2.74
CA LEU A 5 -0.99 -13.10 -3.36
C LEU A 5 -1.41 -14.51 -2.99
N LYS A 6 -0.55 -15.26 -2.30
CA LYS A 6 -0.84 -16.63 -1.87
C LYS A 6 -1.24 -16.68 -0.41
N ASP A 7 -1.69 -17.84 0.04
CA ASP A 7 -2.09 -18.03 1.42
C ASP A 7 -0.90 -17.79 2.37
N TRP A 8 -1.22 -17.18 3.52
CA TRP A 8 -0.22 -16.88 4.54
C TRP A 8 -0.32 -17.92 5.68
N ASP A 9 -0.30 -19.18 5.31
CA ASP A 9 -0.44 -20.29 6.27
C ASP A 9 0.78 -20.44 7.20
N PHE A 10 1.89 -19.78 6.86
CA PHE A 10 3.05 -19.71 7.74
C PHE A 10 2.82 -18.78 8.94
N VAL A 11 1.78 -17.93 8.91
CA VAL A 11 1.49 -17.00 9.98
C VAL A 11 0.55 -17.66 10.96
N ASN A 12 1.02 -17.86 12.19
CA ASN A 12 0.26 -18.53 13.25
C ASN A 12 0.03 -17.64 14.48
N ILE A 13 0.41 -16.37 14.41
CA ILE A 13 0.18 -15.37 15.47
C ILE A 13 -0.42 -14.12 14.86
N LYS A 14 -0.99 -13.27 15.72
CA LYS A 14 -1.51 -11.97 15.29
C LYS A 14 -0.49 -10.88 15.56
N TYR A 15 -0.48 -9.87 14.70
CA TYR A 15 0.45 -8.76 14.76
C TYR A 15 -0.28 -7.47 15.11
N ASP A 16 0.42 -6.56 15.79
CA ASP A 16 -0.11 -5.25 16.14
C ASP A 16 0.07 -4.21 15.04
N LEU A 17 1.01 -4.46 14.13
CA LEU A 17 1.28 -3.54 13.04
C LEU A 17 1.70 -4.32 11.79
N THR A 18 1.09 -3.98 10.67
CA THR A 18 1.49 -4.47 9.35
C THR A 18 1.82 -3.27 8.49
N THR A 19 2.93 -3.34 7.75
CA THR A 19 3.34 -2.25 6.88
C THR A 19 3.51 -2.71 5.45
N PHE A 20 3.15 -1.84 4.52
CA PHE A 20 3.41 -2.01 3.10
C PHE A 20 4.16 -0.76 2.61
N SER A 21 5.32 -0.96 2.01
CA SER A 21 6.13 0.15 1.51
C SER A 21 6.53 -0.12 0.06
N LEU A 22 5.96 0.65 -0.86
CA LEU A 22 6.22 0.54 -2.30
C LEU A 22 6.01 -0.88 -2.85
N VAL A 23 4.97 -1.55 -2.39
CA VAL A 23 4.66 -2.94 -2.75
C VAL A 23 3.32 -3.05 -3.45
N LEU A 24 2.30 -2.34 -2.96
CA LEU A 24 0.93 -2.52 -3.45
C LEU A 24 0.74 -2.03 -4.88
N GLU A 25 1.61 -1.17 -5.39
CA GLU A 25 1.59 -0.76 -6.78
C GLU A 25 1.82 -1.93 -7.74
N HIS A 26 2.38 -3.03 -7.26
CA HIS A 26 2.63 -4.22 -8.06
C HIS A 26 1.49 -5.25 -7.98
N ILE A 27 0.41 -4.92 -7.28
CA ILE A 27 -0.72 -5.81 -7.05
C ILE A 27 -1.97 -5.19 -7.65
N GLU A 28 -2.61 -5.92 -8.56
CA GLU A 28 -3.77 -5.40 -9.28
C GLU A 28 -4.97 -5.22 -8.38
N ASN A 29 -5.31 -6.24 -7.58
CA ASN A 29 -6.50 -6.22 -6.73
C ASN A 29 -6.10 -6.14 -5.26
N LEU A 30 -6.48 -5.05 -4.61
CA LEU A 30 -6.15 -4.80 -3.20
C LEU A 30 -7.02 -5.60 -2.22
N GLU A 31 -8.22 -6.02 -2.62
CA GLU A 31 -9.14 -6.69 -1.71
C GLU A 31 -8.55 -7.95 -1.07
N PRO A 32 -7.94 -8.89 -1.82
CA PRO A 32 -7.36 -10.08 -1.20
C PRO A 32 -6.27 -9.76 -0.18
N VAL A 33 -5.52 -8.69 -0.41
CA VAL A 33 -4.47 -8.25 0.53
C VAL A 33 -5.09 -7.82 1.86
N PHE A 34 -6.10 -6.95 1.81
CA PHE A 34 -6.77 -6.48 3.02
C PHE A 34 -7.52 -7.59 3.73
N GLU A 35 -8.08 -8.55 2.98
CA GLU A 35 -8.71 -9.72 3.58
C GLU A 35 -7.70 -10.52 4.42
N LYS A 36 -6.53 -10.79 3.85
CA LYS A 36 -5.47 -11.54 4.54
C LYS A 36 -4.96 -10.79 5.77
N VAL A 37 -4.73 -9.48 5.63
CA VAL A 37 -4.28 -8.65 6.74
C VAL A 37 -5.32 -8.67 7.86
N SER A 38 -6.61 -8.62 7.54
CA SER A 38 -7.68 -8.62 8.54
C SER A 38 -7.65 -9.88 9.40
N LYS A 39 -7.13 -10.99 8.87
CA LYS A 39 -7.05 -12.26 9.60
C LYS A 39 -5.83 -12.36 10.51
N LEU A 40 -4.78 -11.59 10.23
CA LEU A 40 -3.53 -11.69 10.99
C LEU A 40 -3.26 -10.50 11.91
N ILE A 41 -4.07 -9.45 11.82
CA ILE A 41 -3.89 -8.27 12.66
C ILE A 41 -4.69 -8.43 13.96
N SER A 42 -4.14 -7.92 15.08
CA SER A 42 -4.87 -7.93 16.36
C SER A 42 -6.05 -6.96 16.32
N GLY A 43 -7.00 -7.11 17.23
CA GLY A 43 -8.21 -6.28 17.25
C GLY A 43 -7.96 -4.79 17.47
N SER A 44 -6.78 -4.41 17.96
CA SER A 44 -6.38 -3.02 18.13
C SER A 44 -5.17 -2.65 17.27
N GLY A 45 -4.85 -3.52 16.30
CA GLY A 45 -3.67 -3.32 15.46
C GLY A 45 -3.87 -2.28 14.38
N HIS A 46 -2.78 -1.97 13.70
CA HIS A 46 -2.76 -0.94 12.67
C HIS A 46 -2.13 -1.45 11.39
N VAL A 47 -2.54 -0.87 10.26
CA VAL A 47 -1.94 -1.10 8.95
C VAL A 47 -1.43 0.23 8.44
N TYR A 48 -0.14 0.29 8.14
CA TYR A 48 0.51 1.46 7.54
C TYR A 48 0.83 1.17 6.09
N ILE A 49 0.46 2.08 5.20
CA ILE A 49 0.73 1.97 3.78
C ILE A 49 1.53 3.20 3.35
N GLY A 50 2.67 2.98 2.69
CA GLY A 50 3.46 4.03 2.07
C GLY A 50 3.73 3.64 0.62
N GLU A 51 3.05 4.32 -0.31
CA GLU A 51 3.10 3.97 -1.72
C GLU A 51 3.35 5.19 -2.59
N LEU A 52 3.76 4.96 -3.84
CA LEU A 52 3.86 6.04 -4.81
C LEU A 52 2.48 6.70 -4.94
N HIS A 53 2.45 8.02 -4.81
CA HIS A 53 1.17 8.76 -4.82
C HIS A 53 0.49 8.58 -6.19
N PRO A 54 -0.86 8.40 -6.22
CA PRO A 54 -1.59 8.28 -7.48
C PRO A 54 -1.35 9.44 -8.44
N PHE A 55 -1.24 10.66 -7.93
CA PHE A 55 -0.97 11.83 -8.78
C PHE A 55 0.36 11.69 -9.51
N LYS A 56 1.37 11.13 -8.84
CA LYS A 56 2.67 10.90 -9.45
C LYS A 56 2.58 9.81 -10.52
N GLN A 57 1.77 8.79 -10.28
CA GLN A 57 1.52 7.73 -11.26
C GLN A 57 0.80 8.26 -12.49
N TYR A 58 -0.14 9.18 -12.33
CA TYR A 58 -0.85 9.80 -13.46
C TYR A 58 0.09 10.57 -14.37
N THR A 59 1.21 11.06 -13.87
CA THR A 59 2.21 11.75 -14.68
C THR A 59 3.18 10.79 -15.37
N GLY A 60 2.96 9.47 -15.23
CA GLY A 60 3.77 8.46 -15.90
C GLY A 60 4.93 7.92 -15.07
N SER A 61 5.05 8.30 -13.79
CA SER A 61 6.08 7.74 -12.92
C SER A 61 5.80 6.27 -12.65
N LYS A 62 6.85 5.44 -12.74
CA LYS A 62 6.77 4.00 -12.53
C LYS A 62 8.01 3.53 -11.80
N ALA A 63 7.88 2.39 -11.12
CA ALA A 63 9.03 1.72 -10.53
C ALA A 63 9.98 1.27 -11.65
N ARG A 64 11.28 1.48 -11.48
CA ARG A 64 12.30 1.14 -12.46
C ARG A 64 13.53 0.56 -11.78
N PHE A 65 14.25 -0.26 -12.52
CA PHE A 65 15.55 -0.75 -12.08
C PHE A 65 16.46 -0.92 -13.30
N THR A 66 17.76 -0.91 -13.06
CA THR A 66 18.78 -1.07 -14.10
C THR A 66 19.40 -2.45 -13.98
N THR A 67 19.49 -3.14 -15.11
CA THR A 67 20.14 -4.46 -15.22
C THR A 67 21.28 -4.39 -16.23
N GLU A 68 21.98 -5.51 -16.43
CA GLU A 68 23.01 -5.61 -17.48
C GLU A 68 22.42 -5.38 -18.87
N GLU A 69 21.14 -5.63 -19.05
CA GLU A 69 20.44 -5.46 -20.31
C GLU A 69 19.87 -4.04 -20.46
N GLY A 70 20.02 -3.18 -19.47
CA GLY A 70 19.53 -1.82 -19.46
C GLY A 70 18.46 -1.59 -18.41
N GLU A 71 17.82 -0.41 -18.49
CA GLU A 71 16.75 -0.05 -17.55
C GLU A 71 15.50 -0.88 -17.84
N GLN A 72 14.93 -1.44 -16.78
CA GLN A 72 13.68 -2.19 -16.85
C GLN A 72 12.59 -1.43 -16.10
N VAL A 73 11.36 -1.49 -16.64
CA VAL A 73 10.18 -0.90 -16.00
C VAL A 73 9.36 -2.02 -15.41
N VAL A 74 9.18 -1.98 -14.08
CA VAL A 74 8.38 -2.96 -13.36
C VAL A 74 6.90 -2.70 -13.63
N THR A 75 6.12 -3.77 -13.83
CA THR A 75 4.67 -3.64 -14.01
C THR A 75 4.05 -3.03 -12.77
N CYS A 76 3.30 -1.95 -12.96
CA CYS A 76 2.62 -1.24 -11.90
C CYS A 76 1.15 -1.07 -12.23
N PHE A 77 0.32 -1.09 -11.19
CA PHE A 77 -1.12 -0.85 -11.30
C PHE A 77 -1.46 0.46 -10.61
N HIS A 78 -2.32 1.25 -11.23
CA HIS A 78 -2.73 2.53 -10.66
C HIS A 78 -3.84 2.29 -9.64
N HIS A 79 -3.56 2.65 -8.39
CA HIS A 79 -4.57 2.62 -7.32
C HIS A 79 -4.88 4.06 -6.93
N HIS A 80 -6.15 4.40 -6.97
CA HIS A 80 -6.63 5.69 -6.48
C HIS A 80 -6.71 5.66 -4.96
N ILE A 81 -6.72 6.82 -4.33
CA ILE A 81 -6.84 6.90 -2.87
C ILE A 81 -8.09 6.15 -2.40
N SER A 82 -9.20 6.30 -3.14
CA SER A 82 -10.45 5.62 -2.80
C SER A 82 -10.38 4.10 -2.93
N ASP A 83 -9.48 3.58 -3.76
CA ASP A 83 -9.30 2.13 -3.88
C ASP A 83 -8.76 1.54 -2.57
N PHE A 84 -7.77 2.23 -1.96
CA PHE A 84 -7.24 1.83 -0.66
C PHE A 84 -8.30 1.93 0.43
N THR A 85 -9.00 3.05 0.50
CA THR A 85 -9.98 3.28 1.57
C THR A 85 -11.18 2.36 1.48
N LYS A 86 -11.66 2.07 0.26
CA LYS A 86 -12.79 1.15 0.06
C LYS A 86 -12.41 -0.28 0.41
N ALA A 87 -11.25 -0.74 -0.04
CA ALA A 87 -10.79 -2.10 0.28
C ALA A 87 -10.60 -2.27 1.78
N ALA A 88 -9.97 -1.31 2.44
CA ALA A 88 -9.77 -1.35 3.88
C ALA A 88 -11.09 -1.36 4.64
N LYS A 89 -12.03 -0.49 4.26
CA LYS A 89 -13.34 -0.42 4.92
C LYS A 89 -14.12 -1.72 4.79
N LYS A 90 -14.05 -2.36 3.63
CA LYS A 90 -14.73 -3.63 3.39
C LYS A 90 -14.32 -4.71 4.39
N TYR A 91 -13.08 -4.70 4.84
CA TYR A 91 -12.54 -5.70 5.76
C TYR A 91 -12.39 -5.19 7.19
N GLY A 92 -13.12 -4.13 7.53
CA GLY A 92 -13.26 -3.69 8.92
C GLY A 92 -12.21 -2.72 9.42
N PHE A 93 -11.45 -2.10 8.52
CA PHE A 93 -10.43 -1.12 8.91
C PHE A 93 -11.00 0.29 8.92
N THR A 94 -10.56 1.09 9.87
CA THR A 94 -10.93 2.49 10.01
C THR A 94 -9.76 3.38 9.63
N LEU A 95 -10.01 4.37 8.80
CA LEU A 95 -8.99 5.35 8.41
C LEU A 95 -8.63 6.25 9.59
N MET A 96 -7.32 6.34 9.90
CA MET A 96 -6.81 7.19 10.97
C MET A 96 -6.10 8.42 10.44
N HIS A 97 -5.20 8.24 9.45
CA HIS A 97 -4.42 9.32 8.87
C HIS A 97 -4.18 9.11 7.40
N ILE A 98 -4.14 10.22 6.65
CA ILE A 98 -3.61 10.27 5.30
C ILE A 98 -2.59 11.41 5.28
N ASN A 99 -1.39 11.13 4.77
CA ASN A 99 -0.36 12.13 4.56
C ASN A 99 0.20 12.04 3.15
N GLU A 100 0.65 13.19 2.67
CA GLU A 100 1.25 13.29 1.35
C GLU A 100 2.63 13.90 1.49
N TYR A 101 3.62 13.32 0.83
CA TYR A 101 5.02 13.77 0.91
C TYR A 101 5.44 14.30 -0.44
N PHE A 102 6.03 15.48 -0.43
CA PHE A 102 6.41 16.23 -1.62
C PHE A 102 7.94 16.27 -1.74
N ASP A 103 8.43 16.35 -2.97
CA ASP A 103 9.86 16.49 -3.23
C ASP A 103 10.39 17.84 -2.74
N GLU A 104 9.54 18.86 -2.73
CA GLU A 104 9.91 20.22 -2.34
C GLU A 104 9.04 20.71 -1.19
N ALA A 105 9.62 21.59 -0.38
CA ALA A 105 8.87 22.26 0.67
C ALA A 105 7.78 23.13 0.08
N GLY A 106 6.71 23.36 0.84
CA GLY A 106 5.64 24.28 0.43
C GLY A 106 4.51 23.65 -0.38
N ARG A 107 4.62 22.38 -0.73
CA ARG A 107 3.54 21.62 -1.38
C ARG A 107 3.13 22.20 -2.74
N ASN A 108 4.10 22.75 -3.49
CA ASN A 108 3.85 23.37 -4.78
C ASN A 108 3.98 22.42 -5.98
N THR A 109 4.37 21.20 -5.72
CA THR A 109 4.56 20.16 -6.75
C THR A 109 3.58 19.02 -6.52
N ILE A 110 3.55 18.09 -7.46
CA ILE A 110 2.75 16.88 -7.32
C ILE A 110 3.36 16.02 -6.19
N PRO A 111 2.56 15.55 -5.22
CA PRO A 111 3.10 14.72 -4.15
C PRO A 111 3.65 13.41 -4.70
N ARG A 112 4.77 12.95 -4.14
CA ARG A 112 5.43 11.72 -4.57
C ARG A 112 4.92 10.49 -3.84
N ILE A 113 4.77 10.60 -2.52
CA ILE A 113 4.41 9.47 -1.66
C ILE A 113 3.10 9.75 -0.95
N LEU A 114 2.23 8.74 -0.94
CA LEU A 114 1.01 8.72 -0.16
C LEU A 114 1.23 7.77 1.02
N SER A 115 0.95 8.22 2.24
CA SER A 115 0.90 7.33 3.38
C SER A 115 -0.50 7.30 3.97
N ILE A 116 -0.94 6.10 4.35
CA ILE A 116 -2.26 5.90 4.95
C ILE A 116 -2.08 5.02 6.18
N LEU A 117 -2.70 5.41 7.28
CA LEU A 117 -2.74 4.62 8.49
C LEU A 117 -4.18 4.18 8.75
N PHE A 118 -4.39 2.89 8.85
CA PHE A 118 -5.67 2.30 9.22
C PHE A 118 -5.57 1.63 10.58
N LYS A 119 -6.70 1.57 11.29
CA LYS A 119 -6.83 0.83 12.54
C LYS A 119 -7.79 -0.34 12.32
N ALA A 120 -7.47 -1.51 12.86
CA ALA A 120 -8.34 -2.68 12.79
C ALA A 120 -9.55 -2.49 13.70
N GLY A 121 -10.70 -2.97 13.25
CA GLY A 121 -11.94 -2.88 13.98
C GLY A 121 -12.53 -1.47 14.01
N ASN A 122 -13.43 -1.27 14.96
CA ASN A 122 -14.17 -0.02 15.11
C ASN A 122 -13.60 0.83 16.24
#